data_e326ca5700b470b74f58556ebbaf8b61
#
_entry.id   e326ca5700b470b74f58556ebbaf8b61
#
_cell.length_a   1.000
_cell.length_b   1.000
_cell.length_c   1.000
_cell.angle_alpha   90.00
_cell.angle_beta   90.00
_cell.angle_gamma   90.00
#
_symmetry.space_group_name_H-M   'P 1'
#
loop_
_entity.id
_entity.type
_entity.pdbx_description
1 polymer ?
#
loop_
_entity_poly.entity_id
_entity_poly.type
_entity_poly.pdbx_seq_one_letter_code
_entity_poly.pdbx_strand_id
1 'polypeptide(L)'
;MRAPACPLRPGPVASAGPTGYSAAMCAKIARQRADQLVFMQGLAESREQARRLIMAGKVALSSEGLPPGAPPQKVDKPGHPYPEGTVFELLGQERFVSRGAYKLLTILDNFKLDVSGMVCLDAGASTGGFTDCLLQHGATRVYAVDVGKNQLHEKLRADERVINLEGVNLRAAAPELIPEPVGLVVADVSFISLTLILPPCMTWLKPGGLAAVLIKPQFELGPGETIKGVVRDEAAR
;
A
#
# COMPACT_ATOMS: atom_id res chain seq x y z
N MET A 1 -65.13 -15.49 46.97
CA MET A 1 -65.52 -14.39 47.93
C MET A 1 -64.67 -13.16 47.67
N ARG A 2 -65.38 -12.05 47.41
CA ARG A 2 -64.95 -10.66 47.44
C ARG A 2 -63.89 -10.18 46.41
N ALA A 3 -64.37 -9.64 45.32
CA ALA A 3 -63.89 -8.38 44.77
C ALA A 3 -64.29 -7.22 45.75
N PRO A 4 -63.99 -5.94 45.51
CA PRO A 4 -63.19 -5.16 44.57
C PRO A 4 -62.45 -3.98 45.22
N ALA A 5 -61.67 -3.24 44.47
CA ALA A 5 -61.71 -1.76 44.55
C ALA A 5 -60.91 -1.13 43.41
N CYS A 6 -61.58 -0.52 42.49
CA CYS A 6 -61.19 0.64 41.66
C CYS A 6 -61.47 1.89 42.50
N PRO A 7 -61.11 3.10 42.11
CA PRO A 7 -60.02 3.68 41.31
C PRO A 7 -59.46 4.99 41.98
N LEU A 8 -58.40 5.54 41.46
CA LEU A 8 -58.15 6.97 41.58
C LEU A 8 -57.62 7.49 40.23
N ARG A 9 -58.37 8.42 39.65
CA ARG A 9 -58.00 9.24 38.52
C ARG A 9 -56.89 10.22 38.94
N PRO A 10 -55.81 10.33 38.22
CA PRO A 10 -54.96 11.53 38.34
C PRO A 10 -55.53 12.64 37.49
N GLY A 11 -55.52 13.85 38.08
CA GLY A 11 -55.94 15.10 37.45
C GLY A 11 -54.96 15.56 36.34
N PRO A 12 -55.29 16.63 35.63
CA PRO A 12 -54.59 17.11 34.46
C PRO A 12 -53.19 17.62 34.81
N VAL A 13 -52.18 16.98 34.28
CA VAL A 13 -50.82 17.49 34.34
C VAL A 13 -50.64 18.56 33.27
N ALA A 14 -50.32 19.76 33.71
CA ALA A 14 -50.02 20.90 32.86
C ALA A 14 -48.97 20.57 31.80
N SER A 15 -49.27 20.90 30.57
CA SER A 15 -48.37 20.88 29.44
C SER A 15 -47.28 21.92 29.60
N ALA A 16 -46.11 21.52 30.11
CA ALA A 16 -44.89 22.28 29.91
C ALA A 16 -44.33 21.92 28.54
N GLY A 17 -44.48 22.79 27.56
CA GLY A 17 -43.86 22.68 26.25
C GLY A 17 -42.36 22.65 26.39
N PRO A 18 -41.67 21.87 25.58
CA PRO A 18 -40.20 21.89 25.52
C PRO A 18 -39.75 23.18 24.84
N THR A 19 -39.47 24.17 25.65
CA THR A 19 -38.70 25.35 25.23
C THR A 19 -37.26 24.93 25.03
N GLY A 20 -36.73 25.18 23.84
CA GLY A 20 -35.30 25.26 23.64
C GLY A 20 -34.68 24.11 22.85
N TYR A 21 -35.15 23.83 21.65
CA TYR A 21 -34.21 23.40 20.62
C TYR A 21 -33.38 24.64 20.28
N SER A 22 -32.25 24.75 20.96
CA SER A 22 -31.16 25.59 20.51
C SER A 22 -30.89 25.22 19.07
N ALA A 23 -31.17 26.16 18.16
CA ALA A 23 -30.67 26.14 16.80
C ALA A 23 -29.14 26.26 16.90
N ALA A 24 -28.50 25.14 17.27
CA ALA A 24 -27.08 25.02 17.20
C ALA A 24 -26.70 25.18 15.72
N MET A 25 -26.22 26.38 15.46
CA MET A 25 -25.57 26.89 14.28
C MET A 25 -25.20 25.78 13.31
N CYS A 26 -25.96 25.64 12.23
CA CYS A 26 -25.51 25.01 11.02
C CYS A 26 -24.43 25.95 10.46
N ALA A 27 -23.21 25.83 10.97
CA ALA A 27 -22.06 26.51 10.41
C ALA A 27 -22.01 26.07 8.95
N LYS A 28 -22.28 26.98 8.02
CA LYS A 28 -22.10 26.71 6.57
C LYS A 28 -20.66 26.31 6.40
N ILE A 29 -20.40 25.01 6.22
CA ILE A 29 -19.07 24.51 5.89
C ILE A 29 -18.63 25.27 4.66
N ALA A 30 -17.56 26.02 4.77
CA ALA A 30 -16.99 26.78 3.67
C ALA A 30 -16.68 25.81 2.53
N ARG A 31 -17.01 26.19 1.32
CA ARG A 31 -16.80 25.38 0.12
C ARG A 31 -15.77 26.04 -0.76
N GLN A 32 -14.81 25.28 -1.21
CA GLN A 32 -13.76 25.73 -2.10
C GLN A 32 -13.75 24.91 -3.39
N ARG A 33 -13.21 25.47 -4.44
CA ARG A 33 -13.11 24.83 -5.74
C ARG A 33 -12.16 23.63 -5.67
N ALA A 34 -12.47 22.58 -6.42
CA ALA A 34 -11.64 21.39 -6.49
C ALA A 34 -10.18 21.70 -6.88
N ASP A 35 -9.97 22.55 -7.90
CA ASP A 35 -8.61 22.93 -8.37
C ASP A 35 -7.79 23.63 -7.27
N GLN A 36 -8.45 24.38 -6.40
CA GLN A 36 -7.82 25.06 -5.28
C GLN A 36 -7.48 24.10 -4.15
N LEU A 37 -8.42 23.21 -3.77
CA LEU A 37 -8.19 22.22 -2.71
C LEU A 37 -7.09 21.22 -3.09
N VAL A 38 -7.08 20.73 -4.33
CA VAL A 38 -6.04 19.82 -4.86
C VAL A 38 -4.65 20.48 -4.79
N PHE A 39 -4.55 21.77 -5.13
CA PHE A 39 -3.31 22.52 -5.00
C PHE A 39 -2.91 22.71 -3.53
N MET A 40 -3.84 23.12 -2.66
CA MET A 40 -3.57 23.31 -1.23
C MET A 40 -3.14 22.05 -0.51
N GLN A 41 -3.57 20.88 -0.97
CA GLN A 41 -3.16 19.56 -0.46
C GLN A 41 -1.80 19.09 -1.00
N GLY A 42 -1.11 19.90 -1.82
CA GLY A 42 0.19 19.55 -2.39
C GLY A 42 0.14 18.47 -3.48
N LEU A 43 -1.04 18.13 -3.99
CA LEU A 43 -1.23 17.15 -5.06
C LEU A 43 -0.86 17.71 -6.45
N ALA A 44 -0.58 18.98 -6.55
CA ALA A 44 -0.12 19.67 -7.74
C ALA A 44 0.80 20.83 -7.36
N GLU A 45 1.76 21.17 -8.22
CA GLU A 45 2.72 22.27 -8.02
C GLU A 45 2.09 23.65 -8.26
N SER A 46 0.97 23.68 -8.95
CA SER A 46 0.20 24.89 -9.23
C SER A 46 -1.28 24.59 -9.42
N ARG A 47 -2.12 25.61 -9.21
CA ARG A 47 -3.56 25.50 -9.44
C ARG A 47 -3.90 25.16 -10.91
N GLU A 48 -3.08 25.63 -11.86
CA GLU A 48 -3.27 25.30 -13.26
C GLU A 48 -2.95 23.83 -13.55
N GLN A 49 -1.91 23.28 -12.94
CA GLN A 49 -1.60 21.86 -12.98
C GLN A 49 -2.73 21.04 -12.34
N ALA A 50 -3.25 21.44 -11.19
CA ALA A 50 -4.42 20.81 -10.55
C ALA A 50 -5.62 20.76 -11.52
N ARG A 51 -5.89 21.86 -12.21
CA ARG A 51 -6.95 21.93 -13.24
C ARG A 51 -6.72 20.92 -14.36
N ARG A 52 -5.49 20.82 -14.89
CA ARG A 52 -5.13 19.85 -15.94
C ARG A 52 -5.28 18.41 -15.47
N LEU A 53 -4.86 18.10 -14.23
CA LEU A 53 -5.00 16.77 -13.63
C LEU A 53 -6.48 16.37 -13.47
N ILE A 54 -7.33 17.29 -13.01
CA ILE A 54 -8.77 17.05 -12.89
C ILE A 54 -9.39 16.81 -14.27
N MET A 55 -9.09 17.66 -15.24
CA MET A 55 -9.61 17.52 -16.61
C MET A 55 -9.13 16.23 -17.31
N ALA A 56 -7.94 15.74 -16.94
CA ALA A 56 -7.41 14.46 -17.40
C ALA A 56 -8.02 13.24 -16.65
N GLY A 57 -8.96 13.46 -15.72
CA GLY A 57 -9.57 12.39 -14.92
C GLY A 57 -8.61 11.71 -13.95
N LYS A 58 -7.54 12.40 -13.56
CA LYS A 58 -6.48 11.89 -12.66
C LYS A 58 -6.68 12.26 -11.19
N VAL A 59 -7.80 12.83 -10.82
CA VAL A 59 -8.14 13.21 -9.44
C VAL A 59 -9.43 12.55 -9.04
N ALA A 60 -9.45 11.97 -7.85
CA ALA A 60 -10.64 11.42 -7.21
C ALA A 60 -10.78 11.93 -5.77
N LEU A 61 -11.95 11.71 -5.19
CA LEU A 61 -12.11 11.80 -3.73
C LEU A 61 -11.38 10.65 -3.08
N SER A 62 -10.70 10.93 -1.96
CA SER A 62 -10.00 9.89 -1.20
C SER A 62 -10.94 8.76 -0.82
N SER A 63 -10.46 7.55 -0.95
CA SER A 63 -11.16 6.33 -0.55
C SER A 63 -11.20 6.11 0.97
N GLU A 64 -10.55 6.96 1.77
CA GLU A 64 -10.62 6.88 3.23
C GLU A 64 -12.07 6.98 3.72
N GLY A 65 -12.55 5.91 4.33
CA GLY A 65 -13.93 5.81 4.83
C GLY A 65 -14.93 5.18 3.86
N LEU A 66 -14.51 4.79 2.64
CA LEU A 66 -15.35 4.01 1.72
C LEU A 66 -15.20 2.50 1.99
N PRO A 67 -16.24 1.70 1.66
CA PRO A 67 -16.14 0.24 1.72
C PRO A 67 -14.98 -0.28 0.86
N PRO A 68 -14.26 -1.33 1.29
CA PRO A 68 -13.22 -1.96 0.48
C PRO A 68 -13.73 -2.34 -0.90
N GLY A 69 -13.04 -1.89 -1.96
CA GLY A 69 -13.43 -2.18 -3.35
C GLY A 69 -14.42 -1.21 -3.99
N ALA A 70 -14.83 -0.15 -3.31
CA ALA A 70 -15.63 0.91 -3.93
C ALA A 70 -14.80 1.60 -5.05
N PRO A 71 -15.41 1.84 -6.23
CA PRO A 71 -14.70 2.53 -7.29
C PRO A 71 -14.38 3.98 -6.88
N PRO A 72 -13.20 4.50 -7.24
CA PRO A 72 -12.82 5.88 -6.91
C PRO A 72 -13.79 6.87 -7.55
N GLN A 73 -14.32 7.79 -6.75
CA GLN A 73 -15.21 8.83 -7.23
C GLN A 73 -14.39 9.94 -7.90
N LYS A 74 -14.32 9.90 -9.23
CA LYS A 74 -13.55 10.88 -10.01
C LYS A 74 -14.12 12.29 -9.89
N VAL A 75 -13.23 13.26 -9.90
CA VAL A 75 -13.55 14.68 -9.94
C VAL A 75 -13.50 15.15 -11.40
N ASP A 76 -14.66 15.49 -11.97
CA ASP A 76 -14.75 15.81 -13.40
C ASP A 76 -14.59 17.30 -13.69
N LYS A 77 -14.87 18.18 -12.72
CA LYS A 77 -14.91 19.63 -12.94
C LYS A 77 -13.98 20.37 -11.96
N PRO A 78 -12.94 21.05 -12.45
CA PRO A 78 -12.01 21.81 -11.59
C PRO A 78 -12.67 22.89 -10.75
N GLY A 79 -13.76 23.48 -11.27
CA GLY A 79 -14.52 24.52 -10.59
C GLY A 79 -15.59 24.02 -9.64
N HIS A 80 -15.81 22.71 -9.51
CA HIS A 80 -16.83 22.17 -8.62
C HIS A 80 -16.49 22.46 -7.16
N PRO A 81 -17.44 23.00 -6.36
CA PRO A 81 -17.19 23.34 -4.96
C PRO A 81 -17.33 22.11 -4.07
N TYR A 82 -16.29 21.82 -3.29
CA TYR A 82 -16.26 20.78 -2.24
C TYR A 82 -16.11 21.44 -0.87
N PRO A 83 -16.57 20.80 0.21
CA PRO A 83 -16.28 21.21 1.59
C PRO A 83 -14.76 21.32 1.82
N GLU A 84 -14.31 22.29 2.62
CA GLU A 84 -12.86 22.50 2.89
C GLU A 84 -12.14 21.29 3.46
N GLY A 85 -12.82 20.41 4.17
CA GLY A 85 -12.25 19.15 4.71
C GLY A 85 -12.21 17.98 3.72
N THR A 86 -12.61 18.18 2.44
CA THR A 86 -12.61 17.12 1.44
C THR A 86 -11.19 16.75 1.08
N VAL A 87 -10.83 15.45 1.21
CA VAL A 87 -9.53 14.91 0.83
C VAL A 87 -9.60 14.36 -0.59
N PHE A 88 -8.59 14.70 -1.40
CA PHE A 88 -8.45 14.23 -2.77
C PHE A 88 -7.26 13.28 -2.88
N GLU A 89 -7.30 12.43 -3.90
CA GLU A 89 -6.18 11.57 -4.27
C GLU A 89 -5.92 11.65 -5.79
N LEU A 90 -4.67 11.43 -6.19
CA LEU A 90 -4.31 11.37 -7.59
C LEU A 90 -4.50 9.95 -8.12
N LEU A 91 -5.41 9.80 -9.09
CA LEU A 91 -5.57 8.57 -9.82
C LEU A 91 -4.41 8.39 -10.81
N GLY A 92 -3.79 7.21 -10.76
CA GLY A 92 -2.70 6.87 -11.69
C GLY A 92 -1.34 7.43 -11.30
N GLN A 93 -1.17 8.05 -10.13
CA GLN A 93 0.12 8.00 -9.45
C GLN A 93 0.18 6.64 -8.75
N GLU A 94 0.90 5.72 -9.36
CA GLU A 94 1.23 4.46 -8.70
C GLU A 94 1.97 4.83 -7.40
N ARG A 95 1.44 4.40 -6.25
CA ARG A 95 2.08 4.62 -4.94
C ARG A 95 3.53 4.13 -4.96
N PHE A 96 3.76 3.06 -5.69
CA PHE A 96 5.05 2.41 -5.83
C PHE A 96 5.52 2.43 -7.29
N VAL A 97 6.80 2.32 -7.50
CA VAL A 97 7.42 2.25 -8.84
C VAL A 97 6.94 1.05 -9.67
N SER A 98 6.30 0.07 -9.05
CA SER A 98 5.76 -1.12 -9.72
C SER A 98 4.62 -1.73 -8.90
N ARG A 99 3.62 -2.32 -9.57
CA ARG A 99 2.53 -3.06 -8.95
C ARG A 99 2.98 -4.27 -8.13
N GLY A 100 4.20 -4.77 -8.37
CA GLY A 100 4.80 -5.83 -7.56
C GLY A 100 4.84 -5.50 -6.07
N ALA A 101 5.04 -4.24 -5.72
CA ALA A 101 5.07 -3.73 -4.34
C ALA A 101 3.86 -4.15 -3.49
N TYR A 102 2.66 -4.22 -4.08
CA TYR A 102 1.44 -4.59 -3.35
C TYR A 102 1.46 -6.02 -2.82
N LYS A 103 2.26 -6.92 -3.43
CA LYS A 103 2.46 -8.28 -2.91
C LYS A 103 3.18 -8.24 -1.57
N LEU A 104 4.26 -7.45 -1.49
CA LEU A 104 5.00 -7.27 -0.25
C LEU A 104 4.17 -6.50 0.79
N LEU A 105 3.48 -5.44 0.38
CA LEU A 105 2.57 -4.69 1.25
C LEU A 105 1.56 -5.61 1.93
N THR A 106 0.96 -6.53 1.17
CA THR A 106 0.02 -7.54 1.73
C THR A 106 0.68 -8.40 2.81
N ILE A 107 1.95 -8.78 2.63
CA ILE A 107 2.70 -9.55 3.63
C ILE A 107 2.95 -8.69 4.88
N LEU A 108 3.46 -7.47 4.71
CA LEU A 108 3.73 -6.55 5.81
C LEU A 108 2.47 -6.31 6.66
N ASP A 109 1.35 -6.06 6.01
CA ASP A 109 0.07 -5.77 6.67
C ASP A 109 -0.50 -6.99 7.39
N ASN A 110 -0.52 -8.17 6.75
CA ASN A 110 -1.11 -9.37 7.34
C ASN A 110 -0.30 -9.92 8.52
N PHE A 111 1.02 -9.88 8.43
CA PHE A 111 1.91 -10.38 9.48
C PHE A 111 2.35 -9.30 10.45
N LYS A 112 1.89 -8.04 10.26
CA LYS A 112 2.28 -6.88 11.09
C LYS A 112 3.79 -6.73 11.21
N LEU A 113 4.49 -6.95 10.08
CA LEU A 113 5.94 -6.86 10.04
C LEU A 113 6.37 -5.39 10.02
N ASP A 114 7.05 -4.97 11.07
CA ASP A 114 7.69 -3.66 11.13
C ASP A 114 9.12 -3.77 10.56
N VAL A 115 9.36 -3.07 9.47
CA VAL A 115 10.66 -3.02 8.79
C VAL A 115 11.41 -1.72 9.07
N SER A 116 10.86 -0.87 9.95
CA SER A 116 11.48 0.41 10.33
C SER A 116 12.87 0.18 10.91
N GLY A 117 13.84 0.93 10.41
CA GLY A 117 15.22 0.83 10.86
C GLY A 117 15.98 -0.41 10.39
N MET A 118 15.36 -1.28 9.59
CA MET A 118 16.02 -2.50 9.11
C MET A 118 16.88 -2.24 7.87
N VAL A 119 17.96 -3.02 7.77
CA VAL A 119 18.67 -3.29 6.53
C VAL A 119 18.01 -4.50 5.87
N CYS A 120 17.64 -4.39 4.60
CA CYS A 120 16.91 -5.41 3.86
C CYS A 120 17.64 -5.86 2.59
N LEU A 121 17.39 -7.09 2.17
CA LEU A 121 17.81 -7.63 0.87
C LEU A 121 16.55 -7.86 0.02
N ASP A 122 16.51 -7.26 -1.17
CA ASP A 122 15.52 -7.51 -2.23
C ASP A 122 16.14 -8.38 -3.31
N ALA A 123 15.82 -9.68 -3.29
CA ALA A 123 16.33 -10.66 -4.23
C ALA A 123 15.40 -10.77 -5.45
N GLY A 124 15.91 -10.33 -6.61
CA GLY A 124 15.10 -10.18 -7.82
C GLY A 124 14.35 -8.85 -7.85
N ALA A 125 15.06 -7.76 -7.58
CA ALA A 125 14.49 -6.43 -7.42
C ALA A 125 13.76 -5.92 -8.68
N SER A 126 14.22 -6.29 -9.88
CA SER A 126 13.64 -5.85 -11.16
C SER A 126 13.47 -4.33 -11.19
N THR A 127 12.25 -3.81 -11.41
CA THR A 127 11.95 -2.37 -11.37
C THR A 127 12.01 -1.75 -9.98
N GLY A 128 12.13 -2.56 -8.91
CA GLY A 128 12.27 -2.10 -7.53
C GLY A 128 10.96 -1.95 -6.76
N GLY A 129 9.93 -2.70 -7.14
CA GLY A 129 8.65 -2.63 -6.43
C GLY A 129 8.77 -2.97 -4.94
N PHE A 130 9.46 -4.06 -4.59
CA PHE A 130 9.67 -4.45 -3.19
C PHE A 130 10.61 -3.47 -2.50
N THR A 131 11.68 -3.04 -3.15
CA THR A 131 12.60 -2.01 -2.65
C THR A 131 11.86 -0.73 -2.27
N ASP A 132 11.01 -0.18 -3.17
CA ASP A 132 10.20 1.03 -2.89
C ASP A 132 9.23 0.82 -1.72
N CYS A 133 8.60 -0.35 -1.64
CA CYS A 133 7.72 -0.71 -0.52
C CYS A 133 8.49 -0.71 0.81
N LEU A 134 9.65 -1.35 0.87
CA LEU A 134 10.49 -1.39 2.08
C LEU A 134 10.91 0.02 2.53
N LEU A 135 11.37 0.86 1.60
CA LEU A 135 11.79 2.23 1.88
C LEU A 135 10.64 3.10 2.40
N GLN A 136 9.44 2.97 1.82
CA GLN A 136 8.25 3.69 2.28
C GLN A 136 7.77 3.22 3.66
N HIS A 137 8.14 2.00 4.09
CA HIS A 137 7.86 1.47 5.43
C HIS A 137 9.03 1.62 6.40
N GLY A 138 10.02 2.47 6.07
CA GLY A 138 11.04 2.90 7.01
C GLY A 138 12.31 2.05 7.03
N ALA A 139 12.54 1.16 6.05
CA ALA A 139 13.83 0.50 5.90
C ALA A 139 14.94 1.54 5.74
N THR A 140 16.05 1.36 6.47
CA THR A 140 17.19 2.28 6.43
C THR A 140 18.13 2.03 5.27
N ARG A 141 18.16 0.79 4.77
CA ARG A 141 18.96 0.38 3.61
C ARG A 141 18.34 -0.82 2.93
N VAL A 142 18.37 -0.82 1.60
CA VAL A 142 17.92 -1.95 0.79
C VAL A 142 18.99 -2.30 -0.24
N TYR A 143 19.48 -3.53 -0.17
CA TYR A 143 20.31 -4.12 -1.21
C TYR A 143 19.39 -4.69 -2.29
N ALA A 144 19.27 -3.98 -3.40
CA ALA A 144 18.46 -4.36 -4.54
C ALA A 144 19.28 -5.19 -5.52
N VAL A 145 19.11 -6.51 -5.50
CA VAL A 145 19.93 -7.44 -6.30
C VAL A 145 19.10 -8.03 -7.43
N ASP A 146 19.62 -7.93 -8.65
CA ASP A 146 19.00 -8.54 -9.84
C ASP A 146 20.05 -9.02 -10.83
N VAL A 147 19.73 -10.09 -11.58
CA VAL A 147 20.59 -10.60 -12.68
C VAL A 147 20.48 -9.69 -13.91
N GLY A 148 19.37 -8.99 -14.07
CA GLY A 148 19.15 -8.01 -15.12
C GLY A 148 19.99 -6.75 -14.93
N LYS A 149 20.01 -5.90 -15.95
CA LYS A 149 20.72 -4.61 -15.91
C LYS A 149 19.79 -3.51 -16.37
N ASN A 150 19.95 -2.32 -15.80
CA ASN A 150 19.17 -1.13 -16.12
C ASN A 150 17.65 -1.32 -15.94
N GLN A 151 17.23 -2.14 -14.98
CA GLN A 151 15.83 -2.39 -14.69
C GLN A 151 15.31 -1.53 -13.55
N LEU A 152 16.16 -1.26 -12.54
CA LEU A 152 15.78 -0.51 -11.35
C LEU A 152 15.32 0.91 -11.72
N HIS A 153 14.18 1.32 -11.20
CA HIS A 153 13.59 2.63 -11.48
C HIS A 153 14.52 3.78 -11.07
N GLU A 154 14.57 4.86 -11.88
CA GLU A 154 15.47 5.99 -11.69
C GLU A 154 15.35 6.63 -10.30
N LYS A 155 14.14 6.78 -9.79
CA LYS A 155 13.86 7.28 -8.43
C LYS A 155 14.61 6.47 -7.36
N LEU A 156 14.68 5.15 -7.50
CA LEU A 156 15.35 4.27 -6.54
C LEU A 156 16.87 4.27 -6.71
N ARG A 157 17.34 4.43 -7.93
CA ARG A 157 18.79 4.59 -8.17
C ARG A 157 19.34 5.88 -7.57
N ALA A 158 18.50 6.91 -7.44
CA ALA A 158 18.87 8.19 -6.85
C ALA A 158 18.73 8.22 -5.32
N ASP A 159 18.13 7.21 -4.69
CA ASP A 159 17.95 7.13 -3.24
C ASP A 159 19.20 6.53 -2.58
N GLU A 160 19.85 7.30 -1.71
CA GLU A 160 21.08 6.90 -1.02
C GLU A 160 20.93 5.65 -0.13
N ARG A 161 19.71 5.30 0.24
CA ARG A 161 19.39 4.09 1.01
C ARG A 161 19.39 2.83 0.16
N VAL A 162 19.42 2.95 -1.17
CA VAL A 162 19.40 1.81 -2.11
C VAL A 162 20.80 1.50 -2.60
N ILE A 163 21.24 0.29 -2.34
CA ILE A 163 22.46 -0.25 -2.93
C ILE A 163 22.06 -1.09 -4.14
N ASN A 164 22.23 -0.51 -5.33
CA ASN A 164 21.89 -1.16 -6.59
C ASN A 164 22.95 -2.19 -7.00
N LEU A 165 22.59 -3.46 -7.02
CA LEU A 165 23.43 -4.60 -7.37
C LEU A 165 22.86 -5.35 -8.59
N GLU A 166 22.71 -4.64 -9.70
CA GLU A 166 22.27 -5.22 -10.97
C GLU A 166 23.39 -6.00 -11.67
N GLY A 167 23.02 -7.01 -12.47
CA GLY A 167 23.95 -7.89 -13.15
C GLY A 167 24.59 -8.96 -12.24
N VAL A 168 24.02 -9.17 -11.06
CA VAL A 168 24.50 -10.12 -10.06
C VAL A 168 23.65 -11.38 -10.05
N ASN A 169 24.31 -12.52 -10.20
CA ASN A 169 23.67 -13.82 -10.06
C ASN A 169 23.75 -14.28 -8.59
N LEU A 170 22.64 -14.18 -7.88
CA LEU A 170 22.56 -14.57 -6.46
C LEU A 170 22.95 -16.02 -6.21
N ARG A 171 22.72 -16.93 -7.16
CA ARG A 171 23.12 -18.34 -7.02
C ARG A 171 24.63 -18.52 -6.79
N ALA A 172 25.43 -17.62 -7.34
CA ALA A 172 26.89 -17.66 -7.28
C ALA A 172 27.49 -16.44 -6.57
N ALA A 173 26.68 -15.71 -5.83
CA ALA A 173 27.13 -14.50 -5.15
C ALA A 173 28.05 -14.84 -3.97
N ALA A 174 29.15 -14.12 -3.88
CA ALA A 174 30.10 -14.28 -2.79
C ALA A 174 29.52 -13.63 -1.48
N PRO A 175 29.82 -14.19 -0.30
CA PRO A 175 29.34 -13.63 0.97
C PRO A 175 29.69 -12.15 1.18
N GLU A 176 30.80 -11.69 0.62
CA GLU A 176 31.31 -10.32 0.71
C GLU A 176 30.46 -9.30 -0.09
N LEU A 177 29.53 -9.77 -0.93
CA LEU A 177 28.64 -8.91 -1.72
C LEU A 177 27.85 -7.95 -0.84
N ILE A 178 27.38 -8.44 0.31
CA ILE A 178 26.65 -7.65 1.30
C ILE A 178 27.49 -7.60 2.58
N PRO A 179 28.11 -6.43 2.90
CA PRO A 179 29.12 -6.35 3.96
C PRO A 179 28.54 -6.26 5.38
N GLU A 180 27.22 -6.30 5.52
CA GLU A 180 26.52 -6.19 6.81
C GLU A 180 25.34 -7.18 6.92
N PRO A 181 24.96 -7.60 8.14
CA PRO A 181 23.81 -8.47 8.31
C PRO A 181 22.48 -7.78 7.97
N VAL A 182 21.62 -8.47 7.24
CA VAL A 182 20.27 -7.98 6.91
C VAL A 182 19.22 -8.50 7.90
N GLY A 183 18.21 -7.66 8.19
CA GLY A 183 17.11 -8.02 9.09
C GLY A 183 15.98 -8.76 8.39
N LEU A 184 15.80 -8.48 7.10
CA LEU A 184 14.76 -9.06 6.26
C LEU A 184 15.30 -9.35 4.86
N VAL A 185 15.03 -10.55 4.38
CA VAL A 185 15.19 -10.95 2.98
C VAL A 185 13.83 -11.02 2.34
N VAL A 186 13.63 -10.32 1.23
CA VAL A 186 12.44 -10.46 0.39
C VAL A 186 12.83 -11.02 -0.97
N ALA A 187 11.95 -11.83 -1.60
CA ALA A 187 12.24 -12.40 -2.92
C ALA A 187 10.97 -12.56 -3.77
N ASP A 188 11.00 -12.00 -4.98
CA ASP A 188 10.02 -12.22 -6.05
C ASP A 188 10.72 -12.64 -7.35
N VAL A 189 11.52 -13.70 -7.29
CA VAL A 189 12.30 -14.19 -8.42
C VAL A 189 11.44 -14.93 -9.43
N SER A 190 11.84 -14.90 -10.71
CA SER A 190 11.19 -15.63 -11.80
C SER A 190 12.20 -16.44 -12.60
N PHE A 191 11.76 -17.55 -13.19
CA PHE A 191 12.57 -18.44 -14.01
C PHE A 191 13.71 -19.16 -13.28
N ILE A 192 13.64 -19.22 -11.96
CA ILE A 192 14.58 -19.91 -11.10
C ILE A 192 13.87 -20.41 -9.85
N SER A 193 14.25 -21.59 -9.35
CA SER A 193 13.74 -22.12 -8.08
C SER A 193 14.31 -21.34 -6.89
N LEU A 194 13.47 -21.10 -5.89
CA LEU A 194 13.88 -20.51 -4.61
C LEU A 194 14.92 -21.37 -3.88
N THR A 195 14.92 -22.68 -4.08
CA THR A 195 15.90 -23.60 -3.48
C THR A 195 17.35 -23.28 -3.89
N LEU A 196 17.54 -22.61 -5.03
CA LEU A 196 18.85 -22.20 -5.52
C LEU A 196 19.26 -20.80 -5.04
N ILE A 197 18.29 -19.96 -4.71
CA ILE A 197 18.51 -18.54 -4.36
C ILE A 197 18.54 -18.32 -2.85
N LEU A 198 17.66 -19.01 -2.11
CA LEU A 198 17.55 -18.79 -0.65
C LEU A 198 18.84 -19.15 0.10
N PRO A 199 19.55 -20.28 -0.15
CA PRO A 199 20.74 -20.60 0.62
C PRO A 199 21.78 -19.48 0.65
N PRO A 200 22.21 -18.88 -0.48
CA PRO A 200 23.11 -17.72 -0.42
C PRO A 200 22.48 -16.51 0.27
N CYS A 201 21.19 -16.21 0.07
CA CYS A 201 20.53 -15.08 0.73
C CYS A 201 20.52 -15.24 2.25
N MET A 202 20.35 -16.46 2.77
CA MET A 202 20.34 -16.73 4.20
C MET A 202 21.69 -16.52 4.88
N THR A 203 22.81 -16.52 4.12
CA THR A 203 24.14 -16.24 4.70
C THR A 203 24.27 -14.81 5.21
N TRP A 204 23.50 -13.87 4.63
CA TRP A 204 23.48 -12.47 5.05
C TRP A 204 22.43 -12.18 6.11
N LEU A 205 21.48 -13.10 6.34
CA LEU A 205 20.40 -12.89 7.30
C LEU A 205 20.94 -12.98 8.72
N LYS A 206 20.70 -11.96 9.55
CA LYS A 206 21.09 -11.98 10.96
C LYS A 206 20.32 -13.05 11.74
N PRO A 207 20.85 -13.55 12.87
CA PRO A 207 20.10 -14.43 13.77
C PRO A 207 18.75 -13.79 14.16
N GLY A 208 17.66 -14.53 14.03
CA GLY A 208 16.30 -14.03 14.28
C GLY A 208 15.74 -13.12 13.19
N GLY A 209 16.47 -12.91 12.08
CA GLY A 209 15.96 -12.22 10.90
C GLY A 209 14.88 -13.02 10.16
N LEU A 210 14.16 -12.37 9.28
CA LEU A 210 13.00 -12.92 8.58
C LEU A 210 13.25 -13.04 7.07
N ALA A 211 12.59 -14.01 6.45
CA ALA A 211 12.52 -14.11 4.98
C ALA A 211 11.05 -14.11 4.54
N ALA A 212 10.70 -13.21 3.62
CA ALA A 212 9.38 -13.12 3.00
C ALA A 212 9.50 -13.35 1.49
N VAL A 213 9.11 -14.53 1.02
CA VAL A 213 9.36 -14.98 -0.35
C VAL A 213 8.07 -15.36 -1.06
N LEU A 214 8.02 -15.11 -2.36
CA LEU A 214 6.91 -15.54 -3.21
C LEU A 214 7.25 -16.88 -3.86
N ILE A 215 6.56 -17.92 -3.43
CA ILE A 215 6.66 -19.24 -4.04
C ILE A 215 5.88 -19.23 -5.34
N LYS A 216 6.55 -19.62 -6.43
CA LYS A 216 5.97 -19.74 -7.76
C LYS A 216 6.07 -21.19 -8.21
N PRO A 217 5.03 -22.02 -7.99
CA PRO A 217 5.10 -23.47 -8.24
C PRO A 217 5.65 -23.83 -9.61
N GLN A 218 5.34 -23.02 -10.63
CA GLN A 218 5.82 -23.25 -12.00
C GLN A 218 7.36 -23.16 -12.16
N PHE A 219 8.07 -22.59 -11.22
CA PHE A 219 9.55 -22.50 -11.24
C PHE A 219 10.21 -23.46 -10.25
N GLU A 220 9.42 -24.11 -9.41
CA GLU A 220 9.89 -25.12 -8.45
C GLU A 220 9.80 -26.55 -9.02
N LEU A 221 8.96 -26.76 -10.03
CA LEU A 221 8.73 -28.05 -10.65
C LEU A 221 9.74 -28.37 -11.75
N GLY A 222 9.93 -29.65 -12.01
CA GLY A 222 10.80 -30.16 -13.06
C GLY A 222 10.27 -29.95 -14.49
N PRO A 223 11.09 -30.20 -15.50
CA PRO A 223 10.68 -30.14 -16.90
C PRO A 223 9.51 -31.09 -17.18
N GLY A 224 8.42 -30.57 -17.78
CA GLY A 224 7.24 -31.37 -18.17
C GLY A 224 6.12 -31.40 -17.14
N GLU A 225 6.32 -30.89 -15.93
CA GLU A 225 5.29 -30.84 -14.87
C GLU A 225 4.38 -29.61 -14.97
N THR A 226 4.66 -28.72 -15.91
CA THR A 226 3.80 -27.55 -16.20
C THR A 226 3.22 -27.62 -17.60
N ILE A 227 1.95 -27.25 -17.77
CA ILE A 227 1.30 -27.11 -19.09
C ILE A 227 1.20 -25.61 -19.39
N LYS A 228 1.98 -25.14 -20.39
CA LYS A 228 2.07 -23.71 -20.75
C LYS A 228 2.38 -22.80 -19.55
N GLY A 229 3.27 -23.25 -18.66
CA GLY A 229 3.68 -22.49 -17.46
C GLY A 229 2.64 -22.50 -16.33
N VAL A 230 1.61 -23.32 -16.42
CA VAL A 230 0.58 -23.47 -15.38
C VAL A 230 0.66 -24.84 -14.75
N VAL A 231 0.76 -24.88 -13.41
CA VAL A 231 0.66 -26.12 -12.62
C VAL A 231 -0.80 -26.47 -12.49
N ARG A 232 -1.25 -27.58 -13.10
CA ARG A 232 -2.66 -28.03 -13.07
C ARG A 232 -2.88 -29.12 -12.04
N ASP A 233 -1.85 -29.83 -11.65
CA ASP A 233 -1.93 -30.85 -10.61
C ASP A 233 -1.97 -30.19 -9.22
N GLU A 234 -3.04 -30.44 -8.46
CA GLU A 234 -3.19 -29.92 -7.11
C GLU A 234 -2.15 -30.51 -6.13
N ALA A 235 -1.71 -31.75 -6.35
CA ALA A 235 -0.67 -32.37 -5.53
C ALA A 235 0.73 -31.77 -5.77
N ALA A 236 0.92 -31.12 -6.91
CA ALA A 236 2.19 -30.48 -7.30
C ALA A 236 2.21 -28.95 -6.99
N ARG A 237 1.14 -28.40 -6.40
CA ARG A 237 1.06 -27.01 -5.93
C ARG A 237 1.53 -26.86 -4.51
#